data_08f6b27eff3830d8f6ef9ef49a64b4fa
#
_entry.id   08f6b27eff3830d8f6ef9ef49a64b4fa
#
_cell.length_a   1.000
_cell.length_b   1.000
_cell.length_c   1.000
_cell.angle_alpha   90.00
_cell.angle_beta   90.00
_cell.angle_gamma   90.00
#
_symmetry.space_group_name_H-M   'P 1'
#
loop_
_entity.id
_entity.type
_entity.pdbx_description
1 polymer ?
#
loop_
_entity_poly.entity_id
_entity_poly.type
_entity_poly.pdbx_seq_one_letter_code
_entity_poly.pdbx_strand_id
1 'polypeptide(L)'
;LIYFSLILNVLGIILPFVLGLKSGIDFTGGTEVGVELSGKANATAEIREIVEKGGVTGIEIKSFGRDNQYLIRVPADAYGAGVDVRKTIEERLQQGMSAENVKILMVNNIGAKVGSELRTAALIAVVLAILAIMLYIAFRFEFTFGIGAAVAIIHDVLVTLAFVSIFSKFGILNLEMNTAMIAAFLTVIGFSVNDTVIIFDRVRENLEKHKAMNLIQLMNLSINETLSRTINTITTVVLVLLTMTLFGGEGLQGFAFTMLIGILTGAYSSIYIASAFVIWYIQNVQKKDIEGEYESQKSRLAKA
;
A
#
# COMPACT_ATOMS: atom_id res chain seq x y z
N LEU A 1 -14.71 -15.71 -7.65
CA LEU A 1 -13.66 -15.05 -6.89
C LEU A 1 -12.41 -14.81 -7.74
N ILE A 2 -11.83 -15.83 -8.40
CA ILE A 2 -10.61 -15.71 -9.23
C ILE A 2 -10.79 -14.68 -10.37
N TYR A 3 -11.90 -14.72 -11.12
CA TYR A 3 -12.17 -13.72 -12.17
C TYR A 3 -12.28 -12.30 -11.63
N PHE A 4 -12.88 -12.13 -10.45
CA PHE A 4 -12.95 -10.84 -9.79
C PHE A 4 -11.55 -10.31 -9.42
N SER A 5 -10.71 -11.17 -8.84
CA SER A 5 -9.31 -10.82 -8.53
C SER A 5 -8.50 -10.49 -9.78
N LEU A 6 -8.73 -11.21 -10.88
CA LEU A 6 -8.06 -10.92 -12.16
C LEU A 6 -8.44 -9.52 -12.68
N ILE A 7 -9.72 -9.16 -12.60
CA ILE A 7 -10.18 -7.82 -12.97
C ILE A 7 -9.52 -6.76 -12.09
N LEU A 8 -9.46 -6.98 -10.76
CA LEU A 8 -8.79 -6.05 -9.84
C LEU A 8 -7.30 -5.89 -10.14
N ASN A 9 -6.62 -6.98 -10.51
CA ASN A 9 -5.21 -6.92 -10.91
C ASN A 9 -5.01 -6.10 -12.19
N VAL A 10 -5.85 -6.31 -13.19
CA VAL A 10 -5.82 -5.52 -14.45
C VAL A 10 -6.09 -4.05 -14.15
N LEU A 11 -7.06 -3.75 -13.28
CA LEU A 11 -7.29 -2.39 -12.81
C LEU A 11 -6.09 -1.82 -12.06
N GLY A 12 -5.43 -2.61 -11.22
CA GLY A 12 -4.22 -2.21 -10.50
C GLY A 12 -3.05 -1.83 -11.40
N ILE A 13 -2.98 -2.43 -12.59
CA ILE A 13 -1.98 -2.06 -13.60
C ILE A 13 -2.43 -0.79 -14.36
N ILE A 14 -3.68 -0.72 -14.79
CA ILE A 14 -4.17 0.33 -15.70
C ILE A 14 -4.44 1.65 -14.98
N LEU A 15 -5.11 1.62 -13.82
CA LEU A 15 -5.58 2.83 -13.14
C LEU A 15 -4.47 3.81 -12.73
N PRO A 16 -3.29 3.38 -12.24
CA PRO A 16 -2.20 4.31 -11.95
C PRO A 16 -1.76 5.16 -13.14
N PHE A 17 -1.81 4.56 -14.35
CA PHE A 17 -1.43 5.27 -15.58
C PHE A 17 -2.57 6.14 -16.13
N VAL A 18 -3.81 5.67 -16.05
CA VAL A 18 -4.98 6.40 -16.61
C VAL A 18 -5.43 7.54 -15.70
N LEU A 19 -5.50 7.30 -14.39
CA LEU A 19 -5.95 8.29 -13.41
C LEU A 19 -4.83 9.22 -12.96
N GLY A 20 -3.56 8.77 -13.09
CA GLY A 20 -2.39 9.43 -12.57
C GLY A 20 -2.29 9.29 -11.04
N LEU A 21 -1.14 8.91 -10.53
CA LEU A 21 -0.85 8.95 -9.10
C LEU A 21 -0.22 10.31 -8.78
N LYS A 22 -0.78 11.01 -7.81
CA LYS A 22 -0.16 12.23 -7.30
C LYS A 22 1.13 11.87 -6.58
N SER A 23 2.25 12.44 -7.03
CA SER A 23 3.55 12.26 -6.37
C SER A 23 3.73 13.34 -5.32
N GLY A 24 4.12 12.93 -4.10
CA GLY A 24 4.53 13.85 -3.05
C GLY A 24 5.86 14.55 -3.37
N ILE A 25 6.19 15.58 -2.58
CA ILE A 25 7.46 16.31 -2.72
C ILE A 25 8.68 15.43 -2.51
N ASP A 26 8.52 14.30 -1.80
CA ASP A 26 9.57 13.29 -1.62
C ASP A 26 10.17 12.82 -2.95
N PHE A 27 9.35 12.78 -4.01
CA PHE A 27 9.73 12.25 -5.33
C PHE A 27 9.83 13.30 -6.42
N THR A 28 9.11 14.42 -6.28
CA THR A 28 9.16 15.53 -7.25
C THR A 28 10.17 16.60 -6.86
N GLY A 29 10.51 16.65 -5.58
CA GLY A 29 11.17 17.80 -4.99
C GLY A 29 10.20 18.96 -4.80
N GLY A 30 10.53 19.88 -3.94
CA GLY A 30 9.72 21.07 -3.65
C GLY A 30 9.76 21.46 -2.18
N THR A 31 8.98 22.47 -1.85
CA THR A 31 8.82 22.95 -0.48
C THR A 31 7.37 22.83 -0.04
N GLU A 32 7.14 22.25 1.11
CA GLU A 32 5.86 22.24 1.81
C GLU A 32 5.92 23.18 3.01
N VAL A 33 4.95 24.06 3.10
CA VAL A 33 4.81 25.01 4.23
C VAL A 33 3.43 24.80 4.86
N GLY A 34 3.40 24.32 6.09
CA GLY A 34 2.19 24.26 6.91
C GLY A 34 1.97 25.60 7.59
N VAL A 35 0.80 26.20 7.38
CA VAL A 35 0.42 27.51 7.96
C VAL A 35 -0.88 27.40 8.75
N GLU A 36 -0.98 28.15 9.82
CA GLU A 36 -2.21 28.34 10.56
C GLU A 36 -2.64 29.81 10.45
N LEU A 37 -3.90 30.02 10.06
CA LEU A 37 -4.49 31.34 9.90
C LEU A 37 -5.51 31.58 11.00
N SER A 38 -5.22 32.53 11.91
CA SER A 38 -6.13 32.86 13.01
C SER A 38 -7.42 33.50 12.47
N GLY A 39 -8.56 32.87 12.80
CA GLY A 39 -9.90 33.39 12.48
C GLY A 39 -10.40 33.22 11.05
N LYS A 40 -9.67 32.49 10.17
CA LYS A 40 -10.10 32.24 8.79
C LYS A 40 -10.20 30.75 8.48
N ALA A 41 -11.42 30.27 8.29
CA ALA A 41 -11.70 28.96 7.68
C ALA A 41 -11.95 29.14 6.17
N ASN A 42 -11.65 28.12 5.38
CA ASN A 42 -11.86 28.11 3.91
C ASN A 42 -11.09 29.17 3.10
N ALA A 43 -9.88 29.55 3.56
CA ALA A 43 -9.07 30.58 2.92
C ALA A 43 -8.22 30.08 1.72
N THR A 44 -8.45 28.90 1.18
CA THR A 44 -7.63 28.30 0.09
C THR A 44 -7.49 29.19 -1.12
N ALA A 45 -8.59 29.81 -1.56
CA ALA A 45 -8.57 30.69 -2.74
C ALA A 45 -7.80 32.01 -2.47
N GLU A 46 -7.95 32.57 -1.28
CA GLU A 46 -7.26 33.79 -0.87
C GLU A 46 -5.75 33.54 -0.69
N ILE A 47 -5.37 32.42 -0.06
CA ILE A 47 -3.96 32.00 0.05
C ILE A 47 -3.34 31.88 -1.35
N ARG A 48 -4.05 31.22 -2.29
CA ARG A 48 -3.59 31.05 -3.67
C ARG A 48 -3.33 32.39 -4.31
N GLU A 49 -4.28 33.30 -4.27
CA GLU A 49 -4.15 34.63 -4.87
C GLU A 49 -2.97 35.41 -4.32
N ILE A 50 -2.77 35.38 -3.00
CA ILE A 50 -1.67 36.09 -2.32
C ILE A 50 -0.31 35.50 -2.72
N VAL A 51 -0.17 34.17 -2.73
CA VAL A 51 1.10 33.50 -3.01
C VAL A 51 1.46 33.59 -4.49
N GLU A 52 0.49 33.41 -5.40
CA GLU A 52 0.71 33.52 -6.86
C GLU A 52 1.08 34.96 -7.30
N LYS A 53 0.51 35.98 -6.66
CA LYS A 53 0.96 37.37 -6.85
C LYS A 53 2.43 37.59 -6.44
N GLY A 54 2.97 36.71 -5.61
CA GLY A 54 4.37 36.69 -5.22
C GLY A 54 5.32 36.06 -6.24
N GLY A 55 4.82 35.64 -7.41
CA GLY A 55 5.62 35.02 -8.47
C GLY A 55 5.86 33.52 -8.30
N VAL A 56 5.22 32.88 -7.34
CA VAL A 56 5.25 31.43 -7.14
C VAL A 56 4.01 30.83 -7.82
N THR A 57 4.22 30.06 -8.88
CA THR A 57 3.12 29.48 -9.69
C THR A 57 3.04 27.96 -9.47
N GLY A 58 1.88 27.38 -9.83
CA GLY A 58 1.72 25.92 -9.75
C GLY A 58 1.61 25.39 -8.32
N ILE A 59 1.20 26.24 -7.37
CA ILE A 59 1.06 25.86 -5.98
C ILE A 59 -0.16 24.97 -5.74
N GLU A 60 0.01 23.98 -4.91
CA GLU A 60 -1.09 23.15 -4.39
C GLU A 60 -1.37 23.54 -2.94
N ILE A 61 -2.63 23.84 -2.63
CA ILE A 61 -3.04 24.23 -1.28
C ILE A 61 -4.14 23.28 -0.82
N LYS A 62 -3.96 22.73 0.37
CA LYS A 62 -4.90 21.80 1.00
C LYS A 62 -5.21 22.25 2.42
N SER A 63 -6.39 21.91 2.92
CA SER A 63 -6.66 21.98 4.36
C SER A 63 -5.83 20.91 5.06
N PHE A 64 -5.29 21.25 6.23
CA PHE A 64 -4.38 20.40 6.98
C PHE A 64 -4.78 20.40 8.47
N GLY A 65 -5.26 19.30 8.95
CA GLY A 65 -5.62 19.14 10.37
C GLY A 65 -6.89 19.87 10.79
N ARG A 66 -6.81 21.17 11.12
CA ARG A 66 -7.95 21.98 11.54
C ARG A 66 -8.44 22.88 10.39
N ASP A 67 -9.67 23.38 10.50
CA ASP A 67 -10.29 24.22 9.46
C ASP A 67 -9.53 25.50 9.12
N ASN A 68 -8.63 25.94 10.02
CA ASN A 68 -7.79 27.13 9.84
C ASN A 68 -6.31 26.79 9.53
N GLN A 69 -6.01 25.54 9.27
CA GLN A 69 -4.65 25.07 8.93
C GLN A 69 -4.57 24.66 7.48
N TYR A 70 -3.51 25.08 6.79
CA TYR A 70 -3.31 24.86 5.37
C TYR A 70 -1.90 24.35 5.12
N LEU A 71 -1.79 23.40 4.19
CA LEU A 71 -0.54 22.92 3.64
C LEU A 71 -0.35 23.53 2.24
N ILE A 72 0.67 24.34 2.09
CA ILE A 72 1.04 24.99 0.83
C ILE A 72 2.23 24.24 0.28
N ARG A 73 2.06 23.63 -0.88
CA ARG A 73 3.10 22.93 -1.59
C ARG A 73 3.54 23.73 -2.80
N VAL A 74 4.83 23.93 -2.95
CA VAL A 74 5.48 24.60 -4.07
C VAL A 74 6.44 23.60 -4.73
N PRO A 75 6.19 23.19 -5.99
CA PRO A 75 7.10 22.32 -6.73
C PRO A 75 8.47 22.96 -6.91
N ALA A 76 9.51 22.13 -7.00
CA ALA A 76 10.90 22.64 -7.12
C ALA A 76 11.17 23.42 -8.41
N ASP A 77 10.40 23.17 -9.46
CA ASP A 77 10.46 23.87 -10.76
C ASP A 77 9.65 25.18 -10.79
N ALA A 78 8.84 25.42 -9.77
CA ALA A 78 8.00 26.62 -9.67
C ALA A 78 8.74 27.87 -9.17
N TYR A 79 10.00 27.72 -8.75
CA TYR A 79 10.82 28.83 -8.25
C TYR A 79 12.29 28.70 -8.68
N GLY A 80 12.95 29.85 -8.83
CA GLY A 80 14.35 29.90 -9.24
C GLY A 80 15.33 29.43 -8.14
N ALA A 81 16.54 29.07 -8.56
CA ALA A 81 17.61 28.70 -7.63
C ALA A 81 17.92 29.87 -6.66
N GLY A 82 17.97 29.58 -5.37
CA GLY A 82 18.30 30.56 -4.33
C GLY A 82 17.09 31.30 -3.74
N VAL A 83 15.88 31.04 -4.19
CA VAL A 83 14.66 31.60 -3.58
C VAL A 83 14.32 30.82 -2.30
N ASP A 84 14.26 31.52 -1.18
CA ASP A 84 13.72 30.97 0.07
C ASP A 84 12.18 31.00 0.02
N VAL A 85 11.61 29.89 -0.45
CA VAL A 85 10.15 29.73 -0.61
C VAL A 85 9.43 29.93 0.71
N ARG A 86 9.98 29.44 1.84
CA ARG A 86 9.41 29.64 3.16
C ARG A 86 9.24 31.13 3.44
N LYS A 87 10.35 31.88 3.30
CA LYS A 87 10.38 33.32 3.59
C LYS A 87 9.42 34.08 2.66
N THR A 88 9.42 33.70 1.39
CA THR A 88 8.51 34.32 0.41
C THR A 88 7.04 34.08 0.77
N ILE A 89 6.65 32.87 1.12
CA ILE A 89 5.26 32.55 1.53
C ILE A 89 4.91 33.29 2.81
N GLU A 90 5.79 33.26 3.81
CA GLU A 90 5.56 33.92 5.10
C GLU A 90 5.36 35.44 4.93
N GLU A 91 6.26 36.13 4.21
CA GLU A 91 6.17 37.56 3.96
C GLU A 91 4.91 37.94 3.17
N ARG A 92 4.53 37.14 2.16
CA ARG A 92 3.33 37.40 1.34
C ARG A 92 2.05 37.20 2.13
N LEU A 93 1.94 36.13 2.90
CA LEU A 93 0.77 35.90 3.73
C LEU A 93 0.64 36.95 4.84
N GLN A 94 1.75 37.37 5.45
CA GLN A 94 1.76 38.44 6.45
C GLN A 94 1.35 39.79 5.86
N GLN A 95 1.77 40.09 4.62
CA GLN A 95 1.36 41.31 3.93
C GLN A 95 -0.12 41.30 3.49
N GLY A 96 -0.61 40.14 3.06
CA GLY A 96 -1.98 39.99 2.54
C GLY A 96 -3.04 39.78 3.64
N MET A 97 -2.68 39.15 4.76
CA MET A 97 -3.64 38.72 5.79
C MET A 97 -3.40 39.33 7.18
N SER A 98 -2.46 40.27 7.34
CA SER A 98 -1.97 40.81 8.61
C SER A 98 -1.07 39.83 9.39
N ALA A 99 0.09 40.31 9.83
CA ALA A 99 1.18 39.49 10.41
C ALA A 99 0.76 38.68 11.65
N GLU A 100 -0.16 39.23 12.46
CA GLU A 100 -0.62 38.59 13.71
C GLU A 100 -1.47 37.31 13.46
N ASN A 101 -1.97 37.13 12.25
CA ASN A 101 -2.88 36.05 11.89
C ASN A 101 -2.21 34.84 11.22
N VAL A 102 -0.92 34.93 10.91
CA VAL A 102 -0.17 33.91 10.17
C VAL A 102 0.88 33.25 11.05
N LYS A 103 0.75 31.96 11.28
CA LYS A 103 1.73 31.15 12.02
C LYS A 103 2.23 30.01 11.15
N ILE A 104 3.54 29.91 10.95
CA ILE A 104 4.18 28.77 10.28
C ILE A 104 4.23 27.61 11.28
N LEU A 105 3.65 26.46 10.90
CA LEU A 105 3.61 25.24 11.70
C LEU A 105 4.76 24.30 11.38
N MET A 106 5.03 24.13 10.08
CA MET A 106 6.07 23.22 9.59
C MET A 106 6.61 23.66 8.24
N VAL A 107 7.85 23.29 7.96
CA VAL A 107 8.48 23.47 6.64
C VAL A 107 9.26 22.23 6.30
N ASN A 108 8.92 21.62 5.17
CA ASN A 108 9.67 20.52 4.58
C ASN A 108 10.21 20.98 3.23
N ASN A 109 11.50 20.79 2.99
CA ASN A 109 12.15 21.15 1.73
C ASN A 109 12.96 19.98 1.21
N ILE A 110 12.67 19.56 -0.01
CA ILE A 110 13.36 18.48 -0.69
C ILE A 110 13.84 18.98 -2.04
N GLY A 111 15.16 19.01 -2.24
CA GLY A 111 15.72 19.37 -3.53
C GLY A 111 15.31 18.39 -4.63
N ALA A 112 15.11 18.87 -5.86
CA ALA A 112 14.67 18.06 -7.00
C ALA A 112 15.59 16.84 -7.25
N LYS A 113 16.91 16.99 -7.08
CA LYS A 113 17.87 15.90 -7.21
C LYS A 113 17.63 14.81 -6.15
N VAL A 114 17.44 15.21 -4.89
CA VAL A 114 17.16 14.30 -3.78
C VAL A 114 15.84 13.57 -4.02
N GLY A 115 14.80 14.27 -4.48
CA GLY A 115 13.52 13.66 -4.82
C GLY A 115 13.65 12.57 -5.89
N SER A 116 14.40 12.82 -6.96
CA SER A 116 14.64 11.82 -8.02
C SER A 116 15.45 10.62 -7.52
N GLU A 117 16.44 10.84 -6.66
CA GLU A 117 17.22 9.76 -6.02
C GLU A 117 16.34 8.92 -5.09
N LEU A 118 15.49 9.55 -4.27
CA LEU A 118 14.53 8.84 -3.39
C LEU A 118 13.53 8.01 -4.19
N ARG A 119 13.00 8.54 -5.29
CA ARG A 119 12.12 7.78 -6.18
C ARG A 119 12.79 6.52 -6.73
N THR A 120 14.03 6.65 -7.20
CA THR A 120 14.81 5.52 -7.73
C THR A 120 15.11 4.51 -6.63
N ALA A 121 15.54 4.97 -5.45
CA ALA A 121 15.80 4.11 -4.30
C ALA A 121 14.54 3.36 -3.83
N ALA A 122 13.37 4.02 -3.82
CA ALA A 122 12.10 3.41 -3.47
C ALA A 122 11.73 2.27 -4.44
N LEU A 123 11.86 2.49 -5.76
CA LEU A 123 11.60 1.44 -6.76
C LEU A 123 12.54 0.25 -6.60
N ILE A 124 13.84 0.50 -6.40
CA ILE A 124 14.83 -0.55 -6.14
C ILE A 124 14.49 -1.31 -4.86
N ALA A 125 14.12 -0.62 -3.78
CA ALA A 125 13.77 -1.24 -2.51
C ALA A 125 12.57 -2.19 -2.65
N VAL A 126 11.52 -1.81 -3.37
CA VAL A 126 10.36 -2.67 -3.63
C VAL A 126 10.76 -3.92 -4.40
N VAL A 127 11.55 -3.78 -5.48
CA VAL A 127 12.03 -4.92 -6.27
C VAL A 127 12.90 -5.85 -5.43
N LEU A 128 13.86 -5.30 -4.69
CA LEU A 128 14.73 -6.10 -3.81
C LEU A 128 13.95 -6.80 -2.70
N ALA A 129 12.96 -6.14 -2.11
CA ALA A 129 12.10 -6.76 -1.10
C ALA A 129 11.32 -7.96 -1.66
N ILE A 130 10.71 -7.82 -2.84
CA ILE A 130 9.99 -8.91 -3.49
C ILE A 130 10.97 -10.07 -3.80
N LEU A 131 12.14 -9.79 -4.36
CA LEU A 131 13.14 -10.81 -4.67
C LEU A 131 13.65 -11.52 -3.41
N ALA A 132 13.94 -10.77 -2.34
CA ALA A 132 14.40 -11.34 -1.08
C ALA A 132 13.34 -12.25 -0.43
N ILE A 133 12.07 -11.84 -0.49
CA ILE A 133 10.95 -12.63 0.02
C ILE A 133 10.74 -13.89 -0.82
N MET A 134 10.77 -13.77 -2.15
CA MET A 134 10.69 -14.94 -3.03
C MET A 134 11.81 -15.93 -2.75
N LEU A 135 13.03 -15.45 -2.57
CA LEU A 135 14.19 -16.27 -2.24
C LEU A 135 14.01 -16.97 -0.89
N TYR A 136 13.58 -16.23 0.14
CA TYR A 136 13.28 -16.79 1.46
C TYR A 136 12.23 -17.92 1.39
N ILE A 137 11.12 -17.69 0.67
CA ILE A 137 10.07 -18.69 0.53
C ILE A 137 10.57 -19.90 -0.27
N ALA A 138 11.36 -19.70 -1.33
CA ALA A 138 11.93 -20.79 -2.14
C ALA A 138 12.86 -21.69 -1.32
N PHE A 139 13.61 -21.14 -0.35
CA PHE A 139 14.44 -21.94 0.55
C PHE A 139 13.66 -22.59 1.71
N ARG A 140 12.58 -21.95 2.16
CA ARG A 140 11.82 -22.41 3.32
C ARG A 140 10.75 -23.43 2.98
N PHE A 141 10.15 -23.31 1.75
CA PHE A 141 9.05 -24.14 1.28
C PHE A 141 9.40 -24.82 -0.04
N GLU A 142 8.61 -25.81 -0.43
CA GLU A 142 8.68 -26.37 -1.79
C GLU A 142 8.39 -25.28 -2.82
N PHE A 143 9.04 -25.36 -3.97
CA PHE A 143 8.97 -24.37 -5.05
C PHE A 143 7.54 -23.99 -5.45
N THR A 144 6.63 -24.94 -5.44
CA THR A 144 5.21 -24.75 -5.79
C THR A 144 4.51 -23.78 -4.84
N PHE A 145 4.73 -23.93 -3.54
CA PHE A 145 4.19 -23.03 -2.53
C PHE A 145 4.84 -21.64 -2.62
N GLY A 146 6.12 -21.58 -2.96
CA GLY A 146 6.84 -20.33 -3.19
C GLY A 146 6.25 -19.51 -4.32
N ILE A 147 5.91 -20.12 -5.45
CA ILE A 147 5.25 -19.42 -6.56
C ILE A 147 3.85 -18.97 -6.15
N GLY A 148 3.08 -19.79 -5.43
CA GLY A 148 1.76 -19.41 -4.94
C GLY A 148 1.78 -18.16 -4.06
N ALA A 149 2.75 -18.07 -3.15
CA ALA A 149 2.95 -16.88 -2.33
C ALA A 149 3.37 -15.66 -3.14
N ALA A 150 4.26 -15.82 -4.13
CA ALA A 150 4.67 -14.73 -5.01
C ALA A 150 3.49 -14.14 -5.81
N VAL A 151 2.61 -15.01 -6.33
CA VAL A 151 1.39 -14.59 -7.04
C VAL A 151 0.46 -13.81 -6.11
N ALA A 152 0.29 -14.26 -4.87
CA ALA A 152 -0.52 -13.54 -3.88
C ALA A 152 0.05 -12.16 -3.55
N ILE A 153 1.37 -12.03 -3.38
CA ILE A 153 2.03 -10.73 -3.12
C ILE A 153 1.80 -9.76 -4.28
N ILE A 154 2.00 -10.21 -5.52
CA ILE A 154 1.77 -9.37 -6.71
C ILE A 154 0.31 -8.92 -6.76
N HIS A 155 -0.63 -9.84 -6.52
CA HIS A 155 -2.05 -9.53 -6.42
C HIS A 155 -2.32 -8.43 -5.38
N ASP A 156 -1.76 -8.55 -4.18
CA ASP A 156 -2.04 -7.63 -3.08
C ASP A 156 -1.51 -6.23 -3.37
N VAL A 157 -0.31 -6.13 -3.92
CA VAL A 157 0.27 -4.85 -4.34
C VAL A 157 -0.58 -4.19 -5.43
N LEU A 158 -0.99 -4.96 -6.45
CA LEU A 158 -1.79 -4.42 -7.56
C LEU A 158 -3.18 -3.99 -7.10
N VAL A 159 -3.86 -4.77 -6.28
CA VAL A 159 -5.18 -4.41 -5.76
C VAL A 159 -5.09 -3.18 -4.86
N THR A 160 -4.09 -3.13 -3.97
CA THR A 160 -3.86 -1.96 -3.12
C THR A 160 -3.61 -0.72 -3.97
N LEU A 161 -2.81 -0.84 -5.02
CA LEU A 161 -2.50 0.26 -5.94
C LEU A 161 -3.75 0.74 -6.71
N ALA A 162 -4.66 -0.18 -7.11
CA ALA A 162 -5.94 0.17 -7.71
C ALA A 162 -6.78 1.04 -6.78
N PHE A 163 -6.95 0.61 -5.52
CA PHE A 163 -7.73 1.36 -4.54
C PHE A 163 -7.10 2.72 -4.23
N VAL A 164 -5.79 2.78 -4.03
CA VAL A 164 -5.07 4.05 -3.83
C VAL A 164 -5.30 5.00 -5.00
N SER A 165 -5.22 4.51 -6.25
CA SER A 165 -5.46 5.32 -7.45
C SER A 165 -6.89 5.87 -7.53
N ILE A 166 -7.88 5.02 -7.24
CA ILE A 166 -9.31 5.41 -7.24
C ILE A 166 -9.56 6.50 -6.19
N PHE A 167 -9.20 6.24 -4.94
CA PHE A 167 -9.49 7.15 -3.83
C PHE A 167 -8.72 8.47 -3.95
N SER A 168 -7.48 8.43 -4.46
CA SER A 168 -6.71 9.64 -4.78
C SER A 168 -7.39 10.50 -5.86
N LYS A 169 -7.93 9.86 -6.92
CA LYS A 169 -8.59 10.57 -8.02
C LYS A 169 -9.88 11.26 -7.59
N PHE A 170 -10.69 10.60 -6.79
CA PHE A 170 -11.96 11.17 -6.31
C PHE A 170 -11.78 12.19 -5.18
N GLY A 171 -10.55 12.40 -4.69
CA GLY A 171 -10.28 13.37 -3.62
C GLY A 171 -10.94 13.02 -2.28
N ILE A 172 -11.36 11.76 -2.10
CA ILE A 172 -11.99 11.28 -0.85
C ILE A 172 -10.98 11.30 0.29
N LEU A 173 -9.74 10.94 -0.03
CA LEU A 173 -8.60 10.94 0.88
C LEU A 173 -7.41 11.63 0.21
N ASN A 174 -6.57 12.28 1.00
CA ASN A 174 -5.35 12.88 0.49
C ASN A 174 -4.25 11.83 0.35
N LEU A 175 -4.32 11.07 -0.75
CA LEU A 175 -3.40 9.99 -1.04
C LEU A 175 -2.35 10.44 -2.07
N GLU A 176 -1.14 10.60 -1.60
CA GLU A 176 0.00 10.95 -2.44
C GLU A 176 1.11 9.94 -2.27
N MET A 177 1.72 9.56 -3.38
CA MET A 177 2.88 8.67 -3.36
C MET A 177 4.06 9.40 -2.75
N ASN A 178 4.37 9.10 -1.51
CA ASN A 178 5.50 9.59 -0.73
C ASN A 178 6.28 8.42 -0.12
N THR A 179 7.36 8.71 0.57
CA THR A 179 8.22 7.70 1.21
C THR A 179 7.46 6.86 2.23
N ALA A 180 6.54 7.48 2.99
CA ALA A 180 5.70 6.75 3.96
C ALA A 180 4.77 5.75 3.27
N MET A 181 4.18 6.11 2.13
CA MET A 181 3.32 5.19 1.37
C MET A 181 4.12 4.01 0.79
N ILE A 182 5.36 4.23 0.31
CA ILE A 182 6.23 3.12 -0.11
C ILE A 182 6.54 2.19 1.08
N ALA A 183 6.83 2.76 2.25
CA ALA A 183 7.01 1.95 3.47
C ALA A 183 5.75 1.14 3.82
N ALA A 184 4.55 1.69 3.60
CA ALA A 184 3.29 0.95 3.74
C ALA A 184 3.21 -0.23 2.77
N PHE A 185 3.53 -0.04 1.49
CA PHE A 185 3.56 -1.15 0.52
C PHE A 185 4.55 -2.26 0.93
N LEU A 186 5.76 -1.89 1.36
CA LEU A 186 6.74 -2.87 1.83
C LEU A 186 6.25 -3.62 3.07
N THR A 187 5.56 -2.93 3.97
CA THR A 187 4.96 -3.55 5.16
C THR A 187 3.82 -4.49 4.79
N VAL A 188 2.95 -4.10 3.86
CA VAL A 188 1.87 -4.96 3.32
C VAL A 188 2.43 -6.25 2.74
N ILE A 189 3.50 -6.16 1.95
CA ILE A 189 4.19 -7.33 1.40
C ILE A 189 4.63 -8.28 2.53
N GLY A 190 5.23 -7.76 3.59
CA GLY A 190 5.66 -8.54 4.75
C GLY A 190 4.50 -9.21 5.50
N PHE A 191 3.38 -8.49 5.70
CA PHE A 191 2.18 -9.04 6.33
C PHE A 191 1.51 -10.13 5.48
N SER A 192 1.36 -9.91 4.19
CA SER A 192 0.77 -10.88 3.27
C SER A 192 1.55 -12.20 3.24
N VAL A 193 2.89 -12.10 3.18
CA VAL A 193 3.76 -13.28 3.25
C VAL A 193 3.57 -14.05 4.55
N ASN A 194 3.50 -13.34 5.68
CA ASN A 194 3.37 -13.98 6.99
C ASN A 194 2.11 -14.86 7.07
N ASP A 195 0.96 -14.35 6.62
CA ASP A 195 -0.29 -15.12 6.62
C ASP A 195 -0.24 -16.31 5.66
N THR A 196 0.31 -16.12 4.45
CA THR A 196 0.49 -17.20 3.47
C THR A 196 1.41 -18.31 4.01
N VAL A 197 2.51 -17.92 4.66
CA VAL A 197 3.46 -18.86 5.29
C VAL A 197 2.81 -19.68 6.40
N ILE A 198 1.97 -19.08 7.22
CA ILE A 198 1.24 -19.78 8.30
C ILE A 198 0.31 -20.85 7.73
N ILE A 199 -0.43 -20.53 6.66
CA ILE A 199 -1.32 -21.49 6.00
C ILE A 199 -0.50 -22.63 5.40
N PHE A 200 0.57 -22.33 4.66
CA PHE A 200 1.38 -23.34 3.98
C PHE A 200 2.19 -24.22 4.96
N ASP A 201 2.65 -23.67 6.08
CA ASP A 201 3.29 -24.47 7.14
C ASP A 201 2.28 -25.45 7.75
N ARG A 202 1.02 -25.00 7.95
CA ARG A 202 -0.06 -25.87 8.41
C ARG A 202 -0.45 -26.93 7.39
N VAL A 203 -0.47 -26.59 6.10
CA VAL A 203 -0.68 -27.57 5.02
C VAL A 203 0.40 -28.64 5.06
N ARG A 204 1.66 -28.25 5.21
CA ARG A 204 2.79 -29.18 5.31
C ARG A 204 2.67 -30.09 6.50
N GLU A 205 2.32 -29.56 7.68
CA GLU A 205 2.08 -30.35 8.88
C GLU A 205 0.94 -31.37 8.67
N ASN A 206 -0.16 -30.94 8.06
CA ASN A 206 -1.31 -31.79 7.79
C ASN A 206 -1.04 -32.85 6.69
N LEU A 207 -0.17 -32.58 5.73
CA LEU A 207 0.31 -33.58 4.76
C LEU A 207 1.02 -34.77 5.43
N GLU A 208 1.77 -34.52 6.53
CA GLU A 208 2.44 -35.58 7.29
C GLU A 208 1.45 -36.35 8.18
N LYS A 209 0.47 -35.66 8.78
CA LYS A 209 -0.50 -36.24 9.73
C LYS A 209 -1.65 -37.00 9.07
N HIS A 210 -2.17 -36.48 7.96
CA HIS A 210 -3.42 -36.93 7.32
C HIS A 210 -3.17 -37.55 5.95
N LYS A 211 -2.40 -38.63 5.90
CA LYS A 211 -2.04 -39.33 4.65
C LYS A 211 -3.23 -39.88 3.85
N ALA A 212 -4.42 -39.95 4.46
CA ALA A 212 -5.65 -40.41 3.83
C ALA A 212 -6.50 -39.27 3.21
N MET A 213 -6.02 -38.03 3.23
CA MET A 213 -6.73 -36.88 2.65
C MET A 213 -6.03 -36.45 1.34
N ASN A 214 -6.84 -35.97 0.37
CA ASN A 214 -6.28 -35.36 -0.83
C ASN A 214 -5.82 -33.92 -0.54
N LEU A 215 -5.00 -33.36 -1.44
CA LEU A 215 -4.43 -32.01 -1.26
C LEU A 215 -5.50 -30.92 -1.09
N ILE A 216 -6.65 -31.02 -1.77
CA ILE A 216 -7.74 -30.04 -1.67
C ILE A 216 -8.36 -30.09 -0.28
N GLN A 217 -8.59 -31.30 0.25
CA GLN A 217 -9.13 -31.50 1.61
C GLN A 217 -8.13 -30.98 2.66
N LEU A 218 -6.84 -31.28 2.49
CA LEU A 218 -5.78 -30.81 3.38
C LEU A 218 -5.64 -29.28 3.36
N MET A 219 -5.75 -28.67 2.18
CA MET A 219 -5.72 -27.21 2.06
C MET A 219 -6.90 -26.59 2.81
N ASN A 220 -8.13 -27.08 2.60
CA ASN A 220 -9.31 -26.59 3.29
C ASN A 220 -9.24 -26.80 4.81
N LEU A 221 -8.73 -27.94 5.26
CA LEU A 221 -8.53 -28.22 6.69
C LEU A 221 -7.54 -27.20 7.29
N SER A 222 -6.40 -27.01 6.65
CA SER A 222 -5.34 -26.13 7.13
C SER A 222 -5.77 -24.66 7.18
N ILE A 223 -6.52 -24.20 6.17
CA ILE A 223 -7.11 -22.86 6.15
C ILE A 223 -8.06 -22.70 7.33
N ASN A 224 -8.97 -23.66 7.57
CA ASN A 224 -9.92 -23.57 8.68
C ASN A 224 -9.24 -23.58 10.05
N GLU A 225 -8.18 -24.36 10.23
CA GLU A 225 -7.41 -24.41 11.48
C GLU A 225 -6.66 -23.11 11.78
N THR A 226 -6.23 -22.38 10.75
CA THR A 226 -5.51 -21.12 10.90
C THR A 226 -6.41 -19.89 10.88
N LEU A 227 -7.67 -20.04 10.41
CA LEU A 227 -8.60 -18.94 10.14
C LEU A 227 -8.86 -18.06 11.37
N SER A 228 -9.09 -18.66 12.54
CA SER A 228 -9.36 -17.91 13.78
C SER A 228 -8.20 -17.01 14.17
N ARG A 229 -6.96 -17.48 14.02
CA ARG A 229 -5.74 -16.71 14.28
C ARG A 229 -5.64 -15.54 13.29
N THR A 230 -5.80 -15.80 12.01
CA THR A 230 -5.72 -14.79 10.95
C THR A 230 -6.78 -13.69 11.17
N ILE A 231 -8.04 -14.06 11.41
CA ILE A 231 -9.12 -13.09 11.68
C ILE A 231 -8.80 -12.23 12.90
N ASN A 232 -8.36 -12.82 14.00
CA ASN A 232 -8.06 -12.06 15.23
C ASN A 232 -6.91 -11.06 15.00
N THR A 233 -5.83 -11.49 14.34
CA THR A 233 -4.68 -10.63 14.04
C THR A 233 -5.08 -9.49 13.11
N ILE A 234 -5.80 -9.79 12.03
CA ILE A 234 -6.23 -8.79 11.05
C ILE A 234 -7.20 -7.80 11.68
N THR A 235 -8.18 -8.27 12.45
CA THR A 235 -9.17 -7.39 13.09
C THR A 235 -8.50 -6.36 13.99
N THR A 236 -7.53 -6.76 14.81
CA THR A 236 -6.82 -5.82 15.68
C THR A 236 -6.05 -4.75 14.90
N VAL A 237 -5.35 -5.15 13.84
CA VAL A 237 -4.59 -4.22 13.00
C VAL A 237 -5.51 -3.32 12.18
N VAL A 238 -6.58 -3.87 11.61
CA VAL A 238 -7.60 -3.11 10.84
C VAL A 238 -8.26 -2.02 11.70
N LEU A 239 -8.60 -2.31 12.96
CA LEU A 239 -9.17 -1.31 13.88
C LEU A 239 -8.21 -0.12 14.10
N VAL A 240 -6.92 -0.40 14.30
CA VAL A 240 -5.90 0.64 14.46
C VAL A 240 -5.76 1.45 13.17
N LEU A 241 -5.61 0.79 12.03
CA LEU A 241 -5.42 1.45 10.74
C LEU A 241 -6.65 2.24 10.31
N LEU A 242 -7.85 1.73 10.58
CA LEU A 242 -9.09 2.46 10.33
C LEU A 242 -9.15 3.75 11.16
N THR A 243 -8.82 3.66 12.45
CA THR A 243 -8.74 4.83 13.34
C THR A 243 -7.69 5.83 12.84
N MET A 244 -6.51 5.35 12.42
CA MET A 244 -5.47 6.22 11.85
C MET A 244 -5.89 6.84 10.51
N THR A 245 -6.61 6.12 9.67
CA THR A 245 -7.11 6.64 8.38
C THR A 245 -8.14 7.74 8.58
N LEU A 246 -9.02 7.61 9.59
CA LEU A 246 -10.10 8.56 9.84
C LEU A 246 -9.66 9.76 10.69
N PHE A 247 -8.76 9.54 11.66
CA PHE A 247 -8.41 10.53 12.69
C PHE A 247 -6.92 10.87 12.75
N GLY A 248 -6.05 10.18 12.01
CA GLY A 248 -4.59 10.33 12.07
C GLY A 248 -4.04 11.59 11.39
N GLY A 249 -4.91 12.38 10.75
CA GLY A 249 -4.50 13.56 9.99
C GLY A 249 -3.84 13.20 8.64
N GLU A 250 -3.65 14.21 7.79
CA GLU A 250 -3.23 14.02 6.40
C GLU A 250 -1.84 13.38 6.26
N GLY A 251 -0.92 13.63 7.19
CA GLY A 251 0.43 13.07 7.13
C GLY A 251 0.48 11.54 7.29
N LEU A 252 -0.45 10.95 8.04
CA LEU A 252 -0.53 9.51 8.28
C LEU A 252 -1.59 8.80 7.44
N GLN A 253 -2.52 9.56 6.87
CA GLN A 253 -3.70 9.02 6.18
C GLN A 253 -3.33 8.13 4.99
N GLY A 254 -2.39 8.58 4.14
CA GLY A 254 -1.93 7.79 2.99
C GLY A 254 -1.27 6.48 3.39
N PHE A 255 -0.40 6.51 4.41
CA PHE A 255 0.21 5.33 4.99
C PHE A 255 -0.83 4.37 5.56
N ALA A 256 -1.71 4.87 6.43
CA ALA A 256 -2.70 4.06 7.12
C ALA A 256 -3.72 3.44 6.16
N PHE A 257 -4.22 4.19 5.19
CA PHE A 257 -5.14 3.70 4.17
C PHE A 257 -4.50 2.61 3.29
N THR A 258 -3.26 2.85 2.82
CA THR A 258 -2.54 1.86 1.99
C THR A 258 -2.34 0.56 2.76
N MET A 259 -1.93 0.63 4.02
CA MET A 259 -1.81 -0.55 4.88
C MET A 259 -3.17 -1.21 5.13
N LEU A 260 -4.22 -0.44 5.38
CA LEU A 260 -5.58 -0.95 5.63
C LEU A 260 -6.07 -1.80 4.45
N ILE A 261 -6.02 -1.25 3.25
CA ILE A 261 -6.42 -1.97 2.04
C ILE A 261 -5.51 -3.18 1.79
N GLY A 262 -4.20 -2.99 1.92
CA GLY A 262 -3.23 -4.04 1.68
C GLY A 262 -3.37 -5.24 2.62
N ILE A 263 -3.60 -5.01 3.92
CA ILE A 263 -3.80 -6.09 4.90
C ILE A 263 -5.12 -6.83 4.67
N LEU A 264 -6.21 -6.11 4.36
CA LEU A 264 -7.49 -6.73 4.01
C LEU A 264 -7.35 -7.59 2.74
N THR A 265 -6.63 -7.09 1.74
CA THR A 265 -6.37 -7.81 0.49
C THR A 265 -5.48 -9.02 0.74
N GLY A 266 -4.42 -8.89 1.55
CA GLY A 266 -3.50 -9.97 1.93
C GLY A 266 -4.18 -11.12 2.66
N ALA A 267 -5.12 -10.80 3.55
CA ALA A 267 -5.94 -11.81 4.20
C ALA A 267 -6.77 -12.63 3.20
N TYR A 268 -7.39 -11.92 2.26
CA TYR A 268 -8.16 -12.55 1.20
C TYR A 268 -7.26 -13.39 0.28
N SER A 269 -6.14 -12.85 -0.16
CA SER A 269 -5.26 -13.48 -1.15
C SER A 269 -4.59 -14.74 -0.61
N SER A 270 -4.17 -14.76 0.64
CA SER A 270 -3.56 -15.93 1.29
C SER A 270 -4.50 -17.13 1.28
N ILE A 271 -5.80 -16.88 1.54
CA ILE A 271 -6.82 -17.94 1.57
C ILE A 271 -7.23 -18.36 0.15
N TYR A 272 -7.55 -17.40 -0.72
CA TYR A 272 -8.24 -17.68 -1.98
C TYR A 272 -7.34 -17.64 -3.22
N ILE A 273 -6.25 -16.89 -3.21
CA ILE A 273 -5.36 -16.75 -4.38
C ILE A 273 -4.16 -17.69 -4.26
N ALA A 274 -3.39 -17.61 -3.17
CA ALA A 274 -2.22 -18.44 -2.98
C ALA A 274 -2.59 -19.93 -2.99
N SER A 275 -3.59 -20.33 -2.20
CA SER A 275 -4.04 -21.72 -2.08
C SER A 275 -4.62 -22.27 -3.38
N ALA A 276 -5.48 -21.50 -4.05
CA ALA A 276 -6.07 -21.90 -5.33
C ALA A 276 -5.01 -22.00 -6.44
N PHE A 277 -4.04 -21.08 -6.46
CA PHE A 277 -2.97 -21.11 -7.43
C PHE A 277 -2.07 -22.34 -7.24
N VAL A 278 -1.73 -22.72 -6.02
CA VAL A 278 -0.95 -23.93 -5.72
C VAL A 278 -1.67 -25.17 -6.24
N ILE A 279 -2.97 -25.32 -5.96
CA ILE A 279 -3.78 -26.44 -6.45
C ILE A 279 -3.79 -26.46 -7.99
N TRP A 280 -4.07 -25.32 -8.62
CA TRP A 280 -4.08 -25.18 -10.07
C TRP A 280 -2.72 -25.54 -10.71
N TYR A 281 -1.61 -25.08 -10.11
CA TYR A 281 -0.26 -25.33 -10.59
C TYR A 281 0.08 -26.82 -10.55
N ILE A 282 -0.26 -27.51 -9.46
CA ILE A 282 -0.02 -28.95 -9.31
C ILE A 282 -0.83 -29.75 -10.34
N GLN A 283 -2.10 -29.39 -10.55
CA GLN A 283 -2.97 -30.09 -11.50
C GLN A 283 -2.58 -29.85 -12.97
N ASN A 284 -2.33 -28.59 -13.33
CA ASN A 284 -2.20 -28.22 -14.75
C ASN A 284 -0.74 -28.18 -15.24
N VAL A 285 0.21 -27.78 -14.38
CA VAL A 285 1.62 -27.65 -14.75
C VAL A 285 2.40 -28.92 -14.41
N GLN A 286 2.25 -29.42 -13.19
CA GLN A 286 2.90 -30.67 -12.77
C GLN A 286 2.15 -31.91 -13.25
N LYS A 287 0.90 -31.74 -13.77
CA LYS A 287 0.05 -32.83 -14.28
C LYS A 287 -0.13 -33.97 -13.28
N LYS A 288 -0.13 -33.67 -11.98
CA LYS A 288 -0.42 -34.65 -10.93
C LYS A 288 -1.93 -34.82 -10.81
N ASP A 289 -2.39 -36.06 -10.90
CA ASP A 289 -3.79 -36.42 -10.66
C ASP A 289 -4.03 -36.51 -9.15
N ILE A 290 -4.42 -35.39 -8.54
CA ILE A 290 -4.68 -35.28 -7.10
C ILE A 290 -5.79 -36.25 -6.64
N GLU A 291 -6.78 -36.52 -7.48
CA GLU A 291 -7.89 -37.41 -7.16
C GLU A 291 -7.53 -38.88 -7.35
N GLY A 292 -6.87 -39.23 -8.45
CA GLY A 292 -6.45 -40.60 -8.74
C GLY A 292 -5.37 -41.12 -7.79
N GLU A 293 -4.38 -40.27 -7.44
CA GLU A 293 -3.39 -40.61 -6.41
C GLU A 293 -4.05 -40.85 -5.05
N TYR A 294 -5.05 -40.07 -4.66
CA TYR A 294 -5.81 -40.21 -3.44
C TYR A 294 -6.61 -41.53 -3.42
N GLU A 295 -7.36 -41.87 -4.46
CA GLU A 295 -8.14 -43.10 -4.52
C GLU A 295 -7.24 -44.35 -4.48
N SER A 296 -6.09 -44.30 -5.13
CA SER A 296 -5.11 -45.40 -5.09
C SER A 296 -4.53 -45.56 -3.67
N GLN A 297 -4.21 -44.49 -2.98
CA GLN A 297 -3.68 -44.50 -1.61
C GLN A 297 -4.72 -44.98 -0.59
N LYS A 298 -5.97 -44.50 -0.71
CA LYS A 298 -7.10 -44.93 0.12
C LYS A 298 -7.35 -46.43 -0.05
N SER A 299 -7.28 -46.95 -1.26
CA SER A 299 -7.45 -48.38 -1.52
C SER A 299 -6.31 -49.23 -0.93
N ARG A 300 -5.08 -48.71 -0.89
CA ARG A 300 -3.94 -49.40 -0.25
C ARG A 300 -4.09 -49.40 1.28
N LEU A 301 -4.52 -48.28 1.88
CA LEU A 301 -4.74 -48.19 3.33
C LEU A 301 -5.91 -49.05 3.80
N ALA A 302 -6.92 -49.25 2.95
CA ALA A 302 -8.06 -50.12 3.26
C ALA A 302 -7.72 -51.61 3.17
N LYS A 303 -6.61 -52.00 2.53
CA LYS A 303 -6.10 -53.36 2.36
C LYS A 303 -5.01 -53.72 3.37
N ALA A 304 -4.47 -52.76 4.10
CA ALA A 304 -3.48 -52.94 5.17
C ALA A 304 -4.12 -52.96 6.54
#